data_2f5d69464086579ad7cc286cd42467de
#
_entry.id   2f5d69464086579ad7cc286cd42467de
#
_cell.length_a   1.000
_cell.length_b   1.000
_cell.length_c   1.000
_cell.angle_alpha   90.00
_cell.angle_beta   90.00
_cell.angle_gamma   90.00
#
_symmetry.space_group_name_H-M   'P 1'
#
loop_
_entity.id
_entity.type
_entity.pdbx_description
1 polymer ?
#
loop_
_entity_poly.entity_id
_entity_poly.type
_entity_poly.pdbx_seq_one_letter_code
_entity_poly.pdbx_strand_id
1 'polypeptide(L)'
;MTDKRYDRAYFDHWYRGRSRVSTKDDVRRKVSLAVAECEYFLRRRLRSVLDVACGEGAWQPHIKALRPGAKYLGVDPSDYAVARFGESRNLRKGSFDELPKMRLRGPYDLVVCSDALHYIDDDDIRAGLPELVRVAGGIVFLEVLTADDDIIGDLNGMIRRPAAWYRKLFEKAGLTAAGPYTWLAPSLREDAAALEAFRQRVS
;
A
#
# COMPACT_ATOMS: atom_id res chain seq x y z
N MET A 1 -5.84 6.83 20.96
CA MET A 1 -6.40 5.66 20.22
C MET A 1 -7.84 5.97 19.85
N THR A 2 -8.14 6.10 18.58
CA THR A 2 -9.52 6.22 18.10
C THR A 2 -10.17 4.84 18.19
N ASP A 3 -11.37 4.74 18.81
CA ASP A 3 -12.17 3.49 18.89
C ASP A 3 -12.79 3.14 17.51
N LYS A 4 -12.00 3.30 16.44
CA LYS A 4 -12.43 3.08 15.06
C LYS A 4 -12.43 1.58 14.79
N ARG A 5 -13.61 1.03 14.51
CA ARG A 5 -13.79 -0.39 14.21
C ARG A 5 -13.92 -0.60 12.72
N TYR A 6 -13.00 -1.36 12.16
CA TYR A 6 -13.04 -1.80 10.76
C TYR A 6 -13.90 -3.06 10.64
N ASP A 7 -15.20 -2.91 10.91
CA ASP A 7 -16.20 -3.97 10.86
C ASP A 7 -16.99 -3.94 9.54
N ARG A 8 -18.00 -4.82 9.43
CA ARG A 8 -18.88 -4.88 8.25
C ARG A 8 -19.57 -3.54 7.99
N ALA A 9 -20.06 -2.85 9.02
CA ALA A 9 -20.77 -1.59 8.85
C ALA A 9 -19.87 -0.49 8.29
N TYR A 10 -18.60 -0.46 8.71
CA TYR A 10 -17.58 0.42 8.16
C TYR A 10 -17.39 0.18 6.66
N PHE A 11 -17.16 -1.07 6.24
CA PHE A 11 -16.94 -1.40 4.83
C PHE A 11 -18.21 -1.20 3.98
N ASP A 12 -19.39 -1.48 4.53
CA ASP A 12 -20.65 -1.24 3.82
C ASP A 12 -20.87 0.25 3.57
N HIS A 13 -20.56 1.11 4.56
CA HIS A 13 -20.71 2.56 4.45
C HIS A 13 -19.73 3.15 3.42
N TRP A 14 -18.42 2.89 3.57
CA TRP A 14 -17.38 3.58 2.83
C TRP A 14 -17.02 2.96 1.47
N TYR A 15 -17.34 1.68 1.26
CA TYR A 15 -16.94 0.97 0.02
C TYR A 15 -18.11 0.44 -0.80
N ARG A 16 -19.33 0.36 -0.26
CA ARG A 16 -20.52 -0.14 -0.97
C ARG A 16 -21.66 0.85 -1.01
N GLY A 17 -21.81 1.72 -0.02
CA GLY A 17 -22.91 2.65 0.13
C GLY A 17 -22.86 3.84 -0.83
N ARG A 18 -23.78 4.78 -0.64
CA ARG A 18 -23.80 6.07 -1.38
C ARG A 18 -22.60 6.95 -1.04
N SER A 19 -22.04 6.81 0.15
CA SER A 19 -20.85 7.55 0.66
C SER A 19 -19.54 6.93 0.22
N ARG A 20 -19.55 5.95 -0.68
CA ARG A 20 -18.33 5.25 -1.11
C ARG A 20 -17.28 6.22 -1.62
N VAL A 21 -16.07 6.07 -1.11
CA VAL A 21 -14.91 6.90 -1.44
C VAL A 21 -14.16 6.44 -2.69
N SER A 22 -14.38 5.18 -3.11
CA SER A 22 -13.73 4.60 -4.28
C SER A 22 -14.67 3.62 -4.98
N THR A 23 -14.60 3.57 -6.29
CA THR A 23 -15.34 2.61 -7.12
C THR A 23 -14.45 1.41 -7.46
N LYS A 24 -15.07 0.31 -7.89
CA LYS A 24 -14.31 -0.84 -8.42
C LYS A 24 -13.43 -0.45 -9.60
N ASP A 25 -13.86 0.53 -10.38
CA ASP A 25 -13.14 1.02 -11.55
C ASP A 25 -11.92 1.85 -11.15
N ASP A 26 -12.01 2.63 -10.07
CA ASP A 26 -10.85 3.36 -9.52
C ASP A 26 -9.80 2.38 -8.99
N VAL A 27 -10.20 1.36 -8.25
CA VAL A 27 -9.27 0.30 -7.80
C VAL A 27 -8.64 -0.42 -9.00
N ARG A 28 -9.43 -0.75 -10.04
CA ARG A 28 -8.91 -1.37 -11.26
C ARG A 28 -7.84 -0.50 -11.95
N ARG A 29 -8.06 0.82 -12.04
CA ARG A 29 -7.08 1.75 -12.62
C ARG A 29 -5.79 1.81 -11.82
N LYS A 30 -5.87 1.91 -10.47
CA LYS A 30 -4.71 1.88 -9.58
C LYS A 30 -3.91 0.58 -9.74
N VAL A 31 -4.59 -0.56 -9.74
CA VAL A 31 -3.96 -1.86 -9.97
C VAL A 31 -3.28 -1.92 -11.33
N SER A 32 -3.94 -1.45 -12.39
CA SER A 32 -3.37 -1.45 -13.74
C SER A 32 -2.10 -0.60 -13.83
N LEU A 33 -2.11 0.58 -13.21
CA LEU A 33 -0.94 1.45 -13.13
C LEU A 33 0.21 0.76 -12.40
N ALA A 34 -0.02 0.30 -11.17
CA ALA A 34 1.00 -0.33 -10.35
C ALA A 34 1.60 -1.59 -10.98
N VAL A 35 0.76 -2.41 -11.64
CA VAL A 35 1.23 -3.60 -12.36
C VAL A 35 2.09 -3.22 -13.57
N ALA A 36 1.67 -2.22 -14.37
CA ALA A 36 2.41 -1.77 -15.54
C ALA A 36 3.79 -1.22 -15.16
N GLU A 37 3.86 -0.36 -14.15
CA GLU A 37 5.12 0.19 -13.65
C GLU A 37 6.02 -0.91 -13.06
N CYS A 38 5.44 -1.81 -12.27
CA CYS A 38 6.19 -2.93 -11.70
C CYS A 38 6.83 -3.79 -12.80
N GLU A 39 6.10 -4.12 -13.86
CA GLU A 39 6.62 -4.92 -14.97
C GLU A 39 7.61 -4.17 -15.84
N TYR A 40 7.46 -2.86 -15.99
CA TYR A 40 8.41 -2.00 -16.69
C TYR A 40 9.79 -2.06 -16.02
N PHE A 41 9.86 -1.82 -14.70
CA PHE A 41 11.12 -1.82 -13.99
C PHE A 41 11.70 -3.23 -13.81
N LEU A 42 10.87 -4.23 -13.53
CA LEU A 42 11.33 -5.62 -13.40
C LEU A 42 11.64 -6.31 -14.73
N ARG A 43 11.25 -5.71 -15.87
CA ARG A 43 11.39 -6.28 -17.24
C ARG A 43 10.84 -7.70 -17.35
N ARG A 44 9.82 -8.00 -16.56
CA ARG A 44 9.12 -9.30 -16.55
C ARG A 44 7.74 -9.17 -15.92
N ARG A 45 6.89 -10.17 -16.15
CA ARG A 45 5.56 -10.22 -15.56
C ARG A 45 5.61 -10.30 -14.04
N LEU A 46 4.63 -9.63 -13.39
CA LEU A 46 4.39 -9.67 -11.96
C LEU A 46 4.14 -11.11 -11.47
N ARG A 47 4.79 -11.50 -10.38
CA ARG A 47 4.71 -12.84 -9.78
C ARG A 47 4.18 -12.85 -8.35
N SER A 48 4.37 -11.76 -7.62
CA SER A 48 4.00 -11.69 -6.19
C SER A 48 3.60 -10.29 -5.75
N VAL A 49 2.57 -10.23 -4.91
CA VAL A 49 2.02 -9.00 -4.32
C VAL A 49 1.86 -9.18 -2.82
N LEU A 50 2.31 -8.20 -2.06
CA LEU A 50 1.97 -7.98 -0.65
C LEU A 50 1.12 -6.72 -0.57
N ASP A 51 -0.09 -6.83 -0.01
CA ASP A 51 -1.02 -5.72 0.17
C ASP A 51 -1.24 -5.49 1.66
N VAL A 52 -0.69 -4.42 2.19
CA VAL A 52 -0.68 -4.09 3.63
C VAL A 52 -1.78 -3.09 3.92
N ALA A 53 -2.52 -3.31 5.01
CA ALA A 53 -3.77 -2.62 5.33
C ALA A 53 -4.78 -2.75 4.17
N CYS A 54 -4.91 -3.98 3.67
CA CYS A 54 -5.62 -4.30 2.44
C CYS A 54 -7.15 -4.24 2.56
N GLY A 55 -7.68 -4.02 3.77
CA GLY A 55 -9.12 -4.11 4.04
C GLY A 55 -9.66 -5.47 3.63
N GLU A 56 -10.70 -5.46 2.82
CA GLU A 56 -11.28 -6.69 2.26
C GLU A 56 -10.44 -7.32 1.13
N GLY A 57 -9.26 -6.79 0.81
CA GLY A 57 -8.40 -7.27 -0.27
C GLY A 57 -8.95 -6.91 -1.65
N ALA A 58 -9.41 -5.67 -1.84
CA ALA A 58 -10.03 -5.21 -3.09
C ALA A 58 -9.10 -5.26 -4.30
N TRP A 59 -7.81 -5.24 -4.10
CA TRP A 59 -6.80 -5.35 -5.15
C TRP A 59 -6.70 -6.75 -5.75
N GLN A 60 -6.90 -7.79 -4.93
CA GLN A 60 -6.69 -9.20 -5.31
C GLN A 60 -7.44 -9.63 -6.58
N PRO A 61 -8.75 -9.38 -6.75
CA PRO A 61 -9.47 -9.79 -7.96
C PRO A 61 -8.91 -9.14 -9.23
N HIS A 62 -8.49 -7.87 -9.16
CA HIS A 62 -7.92 -7.15 -10.29
C HIS A 62 -6.51 -7.63 -10.63
N ILE A 63 -5.68 -7.93 -9.61
CA ILE A 63 -4.37 -8.57 -9.80
C ILE A 63 -4.55 -9.92 -10.49
N LYS A 64 -5.49 -10.74 -10.03
CA LYS A 64 -5.76 -12.07 -10.63
C LYS A 64 -6.30 -11.98 -12.05
N ALA A 65 -7.10 -10.97 -12.36
CA ALA A 65 -7.59 -10.74 -13.71
C ALA A 65 -6.45 -10.38 -14.69
N LEU A 66 -5.49 -9.55 -14.26
CA LEU A 66 -4.34 -9.16 -15.08
C LEU A 66 -3.24 -10.23 -15.11
N ARG A 67 -3.01 -10.90 -13.99
CA ARG A 67 -1.92 -11.87 -13.77
C ARG A 67 -2.42 -13.07 -12.95
N PRO A 68 -3.10 -14.03 -13.59
CA PRO A 68 -3.71 -15.17 -12.89
C PRO A 68 -2.72 -15.98 -12.05
N GLY A 69 -1.46 -16.09 -12.50
CA GLY A 69 -0.39 -16.81 -11.80
C GLY A 69 0.27 -16.04 -10.66
N ALA A 70 0.00 -14.75 -10.48
CA ALA A 70 0.61 -13.97 -9.41
C ALA A 70 0.13 -14.44 -8.03
N LYS A 71 1.07 -14.62 -7.10
CA LYS A 71 0.76 -14.86 -5.69
C LYS A 71 0.36 -13.55 -5.03
N TYR A 72 -0.70 -13.57 -4.25
CA TYR A 72 -1.17 -12.42 -3.49
C TYR A 72 -1.25 -12.77 -2.01
N LEU A 73 -0.78 -11.88 -1.15
CA LEU A 73 -0.97 -11.91 0.28
C LEU A 73 -1.48 -10.55 0.73
N GLY A 74 -2.65 -10.51 1.36
CA GLY A 74 -3.16 -9.33 2.05
C GLY A 74 -2.89 -9.42 3.55
N VAL A 75 -2.63 -8.28 4.17
CA VAL A 75 -2.49 -8.13 5.64
C VAL A 75 -3.40 -7.01 6.09
N ASP A 76 -4.26 -7.27 7.07
CA ASP A 76 -5.19 -6.27 7.61
C ASP A 76 -5.51 -6.56 9.09
N PRO A 77 -5.67 -5.54 9.95
CA PRO A 77 -6.05 -5.73 11.34
C PRO A 77 -7.53 -6.08 11.56
N SER A 78 -8.39 -5.91 10.55
CA SER A 78 -9.83 -6.17 10.64
C SER A 78 -10.16 -7.65 10.80
N ASP A 79 -10.71 -8.04 11.95
CA ASP A 79 -11.23 -9.39 12.17
C ASP A 79 -12.33 -9.74 11.16
N TYR A 80 -13.19 -8.78 10.83
CA TYR A 80 -14.26 -8.98 9.84
C TYR A 80 -13.68 -9.27 8.45
N ALA A 81 -12.73 -8.47 7.98
CA ALA A 81 -12.14 -8.65 6.65
C ALA A 81 -11.44 -10.01 6.52
N VAL A 82 -10.65 -10.37 7.53
CA VAL A 82 -9.93 -11.66 7.56
C VAL A 82 -10.88 -12.85 7.69
N ALA A 83 -11.87 -12.79 8.57
CA ALA A 83 -12.86 -13.87 8.70
C ALA A 83 -13.68 -14.06 7.42
N ARG A 84 -14.01 -12.97 6.71
CA ARG A 84 -14.85 -12.99 5.51
C ARG A 84 -14.11 -13.37 4.24
N PHE A 85 -12.87 -12.90 4.08
CA PHE A 85 -12.10 -12.98 2.83
C PHE A 85 -10.73 -13.66 2.98
N GLY A 86 -10.35 -14.07 4.20
CA GLY A 86 -9.04 -14.65 4.49
C GLY A 86 -8.70 -15.83 3.57
N GLU A 87 -9.61 -16.79 3.44
CA GLU A 87 -9.41 -17.94 2.57
C GLU A 87 -9.48 -17.56 1.09
N SER A 88 -10.56 -16.89 0.67
CA SER A 88 -10.83 -16.63 -0.75
C SER A 88 -9.87 -15.62 -1.39
N ARG A 89 -9.27 -14.71 -0.59
CA ARG A 89 -8.35 -13.67 -1.05
C ARG A 89 -6.96 -13.77 -0.45
N ASN A 90 -6.68 -14.81 0.34
CA ASN A 90 -5.42 -15.02 1.05
C ASN A 90 -5.05 -13.82 1.95
N LEU A 91 -5.96 -13.47 2.89
CA LEU A 91 -5.71 -12.41 3.86
C LEU A 91 -5.23 -13.02 5.18
N ARG A 92 -4.31 -12.31 5.85
CA ARG A 92 -3.84 -12.61 7.20
C ARG A 92 -4.12 -11.45 8.13
N LYS A 93 -4.44 -11.75 9.38
CA LYS A 93 -4.56 -10.72 10.41
C LYS A 93 -3.19 -10.19 10.79
N GLY A 94 -3.08 -8.87 10.88
CA GLY A 94 -1.89 -8.14 11.33
C GLY A 94 -2.03 -6.65 11.08
N SER A 95 -1.41 -5.84 11.94
CA SER A 95 -1.30 -4.40 11.79
C SER A 95 0.03 -4.01 11.14
N PHE A 96 0.17 -2.73 10.81
CA PHE A 96 1.37 -2.23 10.14
C PHE A 96 2.63 -2.36 11.02
N ASP A 97 2.52 -2.09 12.33
CA ASP A 97 3.59 -2.24 13.33
C ASP A 97 3.97 -3.70 13.61
N GLU A 98 3.05 -4.62 13.35
CA GLU A 98 3.27 -6.07 13.53
C GLU A 98 4.02 -6.72 12.35
N LEU A 99 4.19 -6.03 11.22
CA LEU A 99 4.88 -6.58 10.03
C LEU A 99 6.22 -7.26 10.36
N PRO A 100 7.11 -6.70 11.21
CA PRO A 100 8.38 -7.36 11.57
C PRO A 100 8.20 -8.72 12.25
N LYS A 101 7.08 -8.93 12.96
CA LYS A 101 6.77 -10.17 13.68
C LYS A 101 6.14 -11.23 12.77
N MET A 102 5.58 -10.83 11.62
CA MET A 102 4.83 -11.70 10.72
C MET A 102 5.69 -12.68 9.90
N ARG A 103 7.01 -12.57 9.94
CA ARG A 103 7.95 -13.42 9.19
C ARG A 103 7.60 -13.50 7.70
N LEU A 104 7.37 -12.34 7.09
CA LEU A 104 7.02 -12.24 5.67
C LEU A 104 8.16 -12.76 4.79
N ARG A 105 7.80 -13.63 3.84
CA ARG A 105 8.76 -14.22 2.89
C ARG A 105 8.80 -13.40 1.62
N GLY A 106 9.67 -12.37 1.59
CA GLY A 106 9.96 -11.60 0.38
C GLY A 106 11.05 -12.26 -0.49
N PRO A 107 11.51 -11.60 -1.56
CA PRO A 107 10.98 -10.32 -2.02
C PRO A 107 9.64 -10.44 -2.76
N TYR A 108 8.79 -9.43 -2.59
CA TYR A 108 7.57 -9.25 -3.38
C TYR A 108 7.84 -8.29 -4.53
N ASP A 109 7.31 -8.61 -5.71
CA ASP A 109 7.44 -7.76 -6.89
C ASP A 109 6.71 -6.41 -6.71
N LEU A 110 5.55 -6.45 -6.10
CA LEU A 110 4.73 -5.29 -5.77
C LEU A 110 4.32 -5.34 -4.29
N VAL A 111 4.63 -4.28 -3.57
CA VAL A 111 4.14 -4.05 -2.22
C VAL A 111 3.17 -2.88 -2.25
N VAL A 112 1.99 -3.04 -1.67
CA VAL A 112 0.92 -2.04 -1.67
C VAL A 112 0.60 -1.64 -0.24
N CYS A 113 0.40 -0.35 -0.01
CA CYS A 113 -0.32 0.19 1.13
C CYS A 113 -1.12 1.39 0.61
N SER A 114 -2.40 1.16 0.31
CA SER A 114 -3.26 2.13 -0.37
C SER A 114 -4.31 2.65 0.59
N ASP A 115 -4.39 3.99 0.74
CA ASP A 115 -5.42 4.68 1.51
C ASP A 115 -5.47 4.30 3.01
N ALA A 116 -4.31 4.08 3.64
CA ALA A 116 -4.23 3.60 5.02
C ALA A 116 -3.25 4.36 5.92
N LEU A 117 -2.07 4.75 5.44
CA LEU A 117 -1.00 5.31 6.29
C LEU A 117 -1.39 6.56 7.06
N HIS A 118 -2.36 7.33 6.58
CA HIS A 118 -2.86 8.52 7.26
C HIS A 118 -3.78 8.21 8.47
N TYR A 119 -4.09 6.93 8.73
CA TYR A 119 -4.78 6.47 9.95
C TYR A 119 -3.85 5.79 10.95
N ILE A 120 -2.59 5.58 10.61
CA ILE A 120 -1.61 4.85 11.41
C ILE A 120 -0.74 5.85 12.17
N ASP A 121 -0.50 5.61 13.46
CA ASP A 121 0.33 6.47 14.30
C ASP A 121 1.79 6.50 13.81
N ASP A 122 2.51 7.58 14.14
CA ASP A 122 3.89 7.80 13.68
C ASP A 122 4.82 6.66 14.08
N ASP A 123 4.69 6.18 15.32
CA ASP A 123 5.55 5.12 15.85
C ASP A 123 5.27 3.78 15.17
N ASP A 124 3.99 3.49 14.87
CA ASP A 124 3.60 2.29 14.16
C ASP A 124 4.11 2.30 12.71
N ILE A 125 4.04 3.48 12.03
CA ILE A 125 4.63 3.61 10.69
C ILE A 125 6.15 3.37 10.75
N ARG A 126 6.85 3.97 11.74
CA ARG A 126 8.29 3.80 11.91
C ARG A 126 8.68 2.35 12.22
N ALA A 127 7.84 1.63 12.95
CA ALA A 127 8.06 0.22 13.27
C ALA A 127 7.89 -0.70 12.06
N GLY A 128 6.83 -0.50 11.26
CA GLY A 128 6.50 -1.40 10.16
C GLY A 128 7.21 -1.10 8.83
N LEU A 129 7.52 0.18 8.55
CA LEU A 129 8.09 0.59 7.26
C LEU A 129 9.42 -0.10 6.91
N PRO A 130 10.38 -0.30 7.82
CA PRO A 130 11.61 -1.03 7.50
C PRO A 130 11.35 -2.45 7.00
N GLU A 131 10.39 -3.15 7.59
CA GLU A 131 10.03 -4.50 7.16
C GLU A 131 9.33 -4.50 5.80
N LEU A 132 8.40 -3.55 5.58
CA LEU A 132 7.75 -3.36 4.29
C LEU A 132 8.81 -3.15 3.18
N VAL A 133 9.81 -2.30 3.41
CA VAL A 133 10.89 -2.05 2.46
C VAL A 133 11.79 -3.27 2.31
N ARG A 134 12.12 -3.98 3.38
CA ARG A 134 12.95 -5.19 3.35
C ARG A 134 12.37 -6.29 2.45
N VAL A 135 11.04 -6.42 2.44
CA VAL A 135 10.37 -7.46 1.64
C VAL A 135 10.01 -6.98 0.23
N ALA A 136 10.27 -5.72 -0.11
CA ALA A 136 10.02 -5.19 -1.44
C ALA A 136 11.19 -5.50 -2.39
N GLY A 137 10.88 -6.08 -3.54
CA GLY A 137 11.86 -6.38 -4.58
C GLY A 137 11.62 -5.63 -5.89
N GLY A 138 10.53 -4.90 -5.99
CA GLY A 138 10.14 -4.14 -7.17
C GLY A 138 9.56 -2.78 -6.82
N ILE A 139 8.28 -2.59 -7.10
CA ILE A 139 7.55 -1.36 -6.80
C ILE A 139 6.90 -1.41 -5.41
N VAL A 140 6.93 -0.28 -4.73
CA VAL A 140 6.14 -0.02 -3.52
C VAL A 140 5.11 1.05 -3.86
N PHE A 141 3.83 0.71 -3.82
CA PHE A 141 2.71 1.62 -4.07
C PHE A 141 2.18 2.13 -2.73
N LEU A 142 2.44 3.40 -2.42
CA LEU A 142 2.07 4.06 -1.16
C LEU A 142 1.11 5.21 -1.45
N GLU A 143 -0.19 4.93 -1.48
CA GLU A 143 -1.20 5.96 -1.59
C GLU A 143 -1.56 6.48 -0.21
N VAL A 144 -1.37 7.78 -0.01
CA VAL A 144 -1.64 8.44 1.26
C VAL A 144 -2.26 9.81 1.01
N LEU A 145 -3.24 10.17 1.81
CA LEU A 145 -3.79 11.51 1.86
C LEU A 145 -2.98 12.35 2.85
N THR A 146 -2.65 13.56 2.47
CA THR A 146 -1.80 14.47 3.23
C THR A 146 -2.57 15.69 3.74
N ALA A 147 -1.95 16.51 4.56
CA ALA A 147 -2.55 17.79 5.00
C ALA A 147 -2.75 18.78 3.84
N ASP A 148 -2.04 18.55 2.74
CA ASP A 148 -2.03 19.42 1.56
C ASP A 148 -3.11 19.03 0.53
N ASP A 149 -3.85 17.94 0.77
CA ASP A 149 -4.89 17.43 -0.13
C ASP A 149 -6.30 17.89 0.29
N ASP A 150 -7.17 18.10 -0.71
CA ASP A 150 -8.61 18.21 -0.50
C ASP A 150 -9.21 16.84 -0.25
N ILE A 151 -9.55 16.56 1.00
CA ILE A 151 -9.95 15.22 1.42
C ILE A 151 -11.47 15.10 1.46
N ILE A 152 -12.00 14.18 0.67
CA ILE A 152 -13.39 13.74 0.71
C ILE A 152 -13.41 12.30 1.21
N GLY A 153 -14.11 12.03 2.30
CA GLY A 153 -14.24 10.68 2.83
C GLY A 153 -14.21 10.61 4.35
N ASP A 154 -13.66 9.52 4.86
CA ASP A 154 -13.58 9.26 6.29
C ASP A 154 -12.45 10.06 6.96
N LEU A 155 -12.83 11.12 7.66
CA LEU A 155 -11.88 11.94 8.42
C LEU A 155 -11.68 11.46 9.87
N ASN A 156 -12.45 10.47 10.32
CA ASN A 156 -12.34 9.97 11.68
C ASN A 156 -11.04 9.21 11.91
N GLY A 157 -10.25 9.69 12.85
CA GLY A 157 -8.93 9.12 13.16
C GLY A 157 -7.84 9.42 12.14
N MET A 158 -8.11 10.29 11.17
CA MET A 158 -7.09 10.73 10.22
C MET A 158 -6.07 11.66 10.89
N ILE A 159 -4.81 11.34 10.71
CA ILE A 159 -3.67 12.15 11.17
C ILE A 159 -3.17 12.96 9.97
N ARG A 160 -3.38 14.28 10.03
CA ARG A 160 -2.98 15.19 8.96
C ARG A 160 -1.48 15.49 9.03
N ARG A 161 -0.70 14.86 8.16
CA ARG A 161 0.74 15.10 7.99
C ARG A 161 1.00 15.76 6.65
N PRO A 162 1.94 16.72 6.56
CA PRO A 162 2.30 17.31 5.27
C PRO A 162 2.97 16.28 4.36
N ALA A 163 2.82 16.44 3.04
CA ALA A 163 3.42 15.54 2.05
C ALA A 163 4.95 15.40 2.22
N ALA A 164 5.62 16.48 2.62
CA ALA A 164 7.07 16.47 2.90
C ALA A 164 7.47 15.49 4.02
N TRP A 165 6.59 15.27 5.02
CA TRP A 165 6.83 14.32 6.09
C TRP A 165 6.92 12.88 5.56
N TYR A 166 5.96 12.49 4.72
CA TYR A 166 5.94 11.16 4.10
C TYR A 166 7.11 10.95 3.16
N ARG A 167 7.41 11.94 2.29
CA ARG A 167 8.56 11.85 1.36
C ARG A 167 9.85 11.60 2.12
N LYS A 168 10.15 12.42 3.13
CA LYS A 168 11.35 12.27 3.95
C LYS A 168 11.43 10.90 4.63
N LEU A 169 10.29 10.40 5.10
CA LEU A 169 10.22 9.10 5.75
C LEU A 169 10.52 7.95 4.78
N PHE A 170 9.90 7.98 3.60
CA PHE A 170 10.07 6.95 2.56
C PHE A 170 11.50 6.97 1.97
N GLU A 171 12.02 8.15 1.69
CA GLU A 171 13.40 8.31 1.21
C GLU A 171 14.43 7.83 2.24
N LYS A 172 14.23 8.16 3.53
CA LYS A 172 15.09 7.68 4.63
C LYS A 172 15.04 6.15 4.75
N ALA A 173 13.91 5.53 4.42
CA ALA A 173 13.78 4.08 4.38
C ALA A 173 14.43 3.44 3.13
N GLY A 174 14.99 4.23 2.21
CA GLY A 174 15.69 3.78 1.02
C GLY A 174 14.84 3.68 -0.24
N LEU A 175 13.58 4.14 -0.20
CA LEU A 175 12.73 4.18 -1.38
C LEU A 175 13.07 5.36 -2.28
N THR A 176 12.90 5.20 -3.59
CA THR A 176 13.11 6.26 -4.60
C THR A 176 11.80 6.53 -5.32
N ALA A 177 11.35 7.79 -5.33
CA ALA A 177 10.11 8.17 -6.01
C ALA A 177 10.21 7.92 -7.52
N ALA A 178 9.17 7.32 -8.11
CA ALA A 178 9.15 6.95 -9.52
C ALA A 178 7.89 7.44 -10.27
N GLY A 179 6.81 7.74 -9.56
CA GLY A 179 5.55 8.17 -10.19
C GLY A 179 4.44 8.45 -9.19
N PRO A 180 3.18 8.54 -9.63
CA PRO A 180 2.05 8.74 -8.74
C PRO A 180 1.93 7.59 -7.74
N TYR A 181 2.14 7.88 -6.45
CA TYR A 181 2.13 6.91 -5.34
C TYR A 181 3.17 5.79 -5.45
N THR A 182 4.04 5.79 -6.46
CA THR A 182 4.97 4.71 -6.74
C THR A 182 6.40 5.04 -6.35
N TRP A 183 7.02 4.06 -5.72
CA TRP A 183 8.37 4.11 -5.20
C TRP A 183 9.13 2.86 -5.65
N LEU A 184 10.37 3.01 -6.05
CA LEU A 184 11.27 1.90 -6.32
C LEU A 184 11.81 1.34 -5.00
N ALA A 185 11.82 0.03 -4.88
CA ALA A 185 12.56 -0.65 -3.82
C ALA A 185 14.07 -0.34 -3.93
N PRO A 186 14.84 -0.45 -2.83
CA PRO A 186 16.27 -0.15 -2.86
C PRO A 186 17.06 -0.91 -3.94
N SER A 187 16.63 -2.13 -4.29
CA SER A 187 17.23 -2.96 -5.32
C SER A 187 17.09 -2.41 -6.75
N LEU A 188 16.14 -1.51 -6.99
CA LEU A 188 15.89 -0.89 -8.30
C LEU A 188 16.30 0.59 -8.37
N ARG A 189 17.00 1.09 -7.35
CA ARG A 189 17.36 2.52 -7.28
C ARG A 189 18.14 3.00 -8.50
N GLU A 190 19.04 2.18 -9.02
CA GLU A 190 19.88 2.52 -10.17
C GLU A 190 19.11 2.48 -11.51
N ASP A 191 17.91 1.87 -11.53
CA ASP A 191 17.03 1.85 -12.70
C ASP A 191 16.20 3.14 -12.84
N ALA A 192 16.17 4.01 -11.82
CA ALA A 192 15.51 5.29 -11.88
C ALA A 192 16.27 6.26 -12.78
N ALA A 193 15.60 6.83 -13.78
CA ALA A 193 16.17 7.88 -14.60
C ALA A 193 16.41 9.15 -13.76
N ALA A 194 17.43 9.94 -14.12
CA ALA A 194 17.76 11.16 -13.40
C ALA A 194 16.63 12.21 -13.43
N LEU A 195 15.74 12.13 -14.43
CA LEU A 195 14.56 12.98 -14.56
C LEU A 195 13.49 12.64 -13.52
N GLU A 196 13.32 11.34 -13.22
CA GLU A 196 12.29 10.81 -12.30
C GLU A 196 12.80 10.81 -10.86
N ALA A 197 14.06 10.44 -10.67
CA ALA A 197 14.71 10.48 -9.37
C ALA A 197 15.03 11.95 -9.01
N PHE A 198 14.17 12.59 -8.25
CA PHE A 198 14.47 13.89 -7.68
C PHE A 198 15.62 13.75 -6.68
N ARG A 199 16.85 13.90 -7.15
CA ARG A 199 18.04 13.95 -6.28
C ARG A 199 18.03 15.30 -5.56
N GLN A 200 17.57 15.33 -4.31
CA GLN A 200 17.98 16.42 -3.45
C GLN A 200 19.51 16.44 -3.44
N ARG A 201 20.11 17.50 -3.98
CA ARG A 201 21.52 17.77 -3.74
C ARG A 201 21.66 17.99 -2.23
N VAL A 202 22.29 17.04 -1.57
CA VAL A 202 22.78 17.25 -0.21
C VAL A 202 23.83 18.34 -0.34
N SER A 203 23.48 19.57 0.05
CA SER A 203 24.41 20.69 0.25
C SER A 203 25.15 20.51 1.56
#